data_f42abec7af785712adbb8eaf6776f7e0
#
_entry.id   f42abec7af785712adbb8eaf6776f7e0
#
_cell.length_a   1.000
_cell.length_b   1.000
_cell.length_c   1.000
_cell.angle_alpha   90.00
_cell.angle_beta   90.00
_cell.angle_gamma   90.00
#
_symmetry.space_group_name_H-M   'P 1'
#
loop_
_entity.id
_entity.type
_entity.pdbx_description
1 polymer ?
#
loop_
_entity_poly.entity_id
_entity_poly.type
_entity_poly.pdbx_seq_one_letter_code
_entity_poly.pdbx_strand_id
1 'polypeptide(L)'
;MEPNKTGCFSHPKILLGFVLLIVAATAIFLTTRPEENPYSFFSDSFGLALPEHTEVLFEEDTYGAMGDGYRLYAFSLPPSERDAFLSQGAMARWSPLPLPEDVAQALRQRVQAIGSLPGKELARDLFGETGNRQGFYCILSSWDRQFGAVLNHAHFDQDIPLFQNIVVGMVDLQDNAIYYYSWNQ
;
A
#
# COMPACT_ATOMS: atom_id res chain seq x y z
N MET A 1 -26.49 -17.89 58.22
CA MET A 1 -26.06 -17.76 56.80
C MET A 1 -25.83 -16.29 56.53
N GLU A 2 -24.60 -15.83 56.65
CA GLU A 2 -24.27 -14.43 56.31
C GLU A 2 -24.02 -14.28 54.81
N PRO A 3 -24.54 -13.23 54.18
CA PRO A 3 -24.25 -13.00 52.75
C PRO A 3 -22.85 -12.40 52.57
N ASN A 4 -22.06 -13.12 51.78
CA ASN A 4 -20.72 -12.79 51.41
C ASN A 4 -20.70 -11.46 50.63
N LYS A 5 -20.22 -10.37 51.24
CA LYS A 5 -20.02 -9.08 50.62
C LYS A 5 -18.80 -9.17 49.70
N THR A 6 -19.00 -9.45 48.44
CA THR A 6 -17.99 -9.27 47.41
C THR A 6 -17.69 -7.76 47.33
N GLY A 7 -16.53 -7.37 47.82
CA GLY A 7 -16.02 -6.02 47.78
C GLY A 7 -15.82 -5.56 46.33
N CYS A 8 -16.74 -4.77 45.83
CA CYS A 8 -16.61 -4.08 44.57
C CYS A 8 -15.48 -3.04 44.68
N PHE A 9 -14.55 -3.05 43.77
CA PHE A 9 -13.39 -2.17 43.68
C PHE A 9 -13.75 -0.70 43.83
N SER A 10 -13.64 -0.13 45.03
CA SER A 10 -13.94 1.26 45.32
C SER A 10 -12.65 2.04 45.67
N HIS A 11 -11.69 2.04 44.72
CA HIS A 11 -10.56 2.96 44.84
C HIS A 11 -10.55 3.90 43.62
N PRO A 12 -11.30 5.03 43.68
CA PRO A 12 -11.38 6.02 42.59
C PRO A 12 -10.01 6.55 42.16
N LYS A 13 -9.05 6.56 43.08
CA LYS A 13 -7.66 6.96 42.77
C LYS A 13 -6.92 5.94 41.88
N ILE A 14 -7.21 4.65 42.00
CA ILE A 14 -6.61 3.62 41.16
C ILE A 14 -7.23 3.67 39.76
N LEU A 15 -8.54 3.86 39.68
CA LEU A 15 -9.24 4.02 38.40
C LEU A 15 -8.73 5.26 37.65
N LEU A 16 -8.59 6.40 38.33
CA LEU A 16 -8.06 7.64 37.77
C LEU A 16 -6.62 7.46 37.26
N GLY A 17 -5.77 6.75 38.00
CA GLY A 17 -4.40 6.44 37.59
C GLY A 17 -4.36 5.58 36.32
N PHE A 18 -5.26 4.60 36.22
CA PHE A 18 -5.35 3.74 35.06
C PHE A 18 -5.83 4.49 33.80
N VAL A 19 -6.83 5.38 33.95
CA VAL A 19 -7.31 6.24 32.86
C VAL A 19 -6.21 7.19 32.38
N LEU A 20 -5.47 7.84 33.28
CA LEU A 20 -4.36 8.72 32.93
C LEU A 20 -3.23 7.95 32.22
N LEU A 21 -2.95 6.72 32.61
CA LEU A 21 -1.93 5.88 31.98
C LEU A 21 -2.35 5.48 30.56
N ILE A 22 -3.63 5.14 30.35
CA ILE A 22 -4.17 4.86 29.00
C ILE A 22 -4.10 6.10 28.11
N VAL A 23 -4.51 7.26 28.62
CA VAL A 23 -4.46 8.53 27.87
C VAL A 23 -3.03 8.89 27.50
N ALA A 24 -2.08 8.76 28.45
CA ALA A 24 -0.67 9.01 28.18
C ALA A 24 -0.09 8.02 27.15
N ALA A 25 -0.39 6.73 27.28
CA ALA A 25 0.05 5.72 26.32
C ALA A 25 -0.54 5.97 24.92
N THR A 26 -1.82 6.36 24.84
CA THR A 26 -2.47 6.70 23.56
C THR A 26 -1.84 7.97 22.96
N ALA A 27 -1.58 8.99 23.78
CA ALA A 27 -0.92 10.22 23.32
C ALA A 27 0.50 9.94 22.79
N ILE A 28 1.29 9.13 23.51
CA ILE A 28 2.62 8.70 23.07
C ILE A 28 2.50 7.92 21.76
N PHE A 29 1.58 6.97 21.67
CA PHE A 29 1.37 6.18 20.45
C PHE A 29 1.01 7.04 19.24
N LEU A 30 0.17 8.07 19.43
CA LEU A 30 -0.22 8.99 18.35
C LEU A 30 0.92 9.96 17.96
N THR A 31 1.78 10.35 18.91
CA THR A 31 2.90 11.27 18.63
C THR A 31 4.17 10.58 18.16
N THR A 32 4.32 9.28 18.41
CA THR A 32 5.49 8.49 17.99
C THR A 32 5.24 7.65 16.75
N ARG A 33 4.07 7.80 16.09
CA ARG A 33 3.91 7.20 14.75
C ARG A 33 5.00 7.80 13.87
N PRO A 34 5.91 6.96 13.32
CA PRO A 34 6.83 7.46 12.31
C PRO A 34 5.97 8.07 11.19
N GLU A 35 6.33 9.26 10.73
CA GLU A 35 5.73 9.80 9.52
C GLU A 35 5.88 8.74 8.43
N GLU A 36 4.75 8.21 7.98
CA GLU A 36 4.73 7.21 6.94
C GLU A 36 5.27 7.89 5.67
N ASN A 37 6.48 7.49 5.26
CA ASN A 37 7.16 8.09 4.13
C ASN A 37 6.75 7.34 2.85
N PRO A 38 6.06 7.99 1.89
CA PRO A 38 5.66 7.38 0.63
C PRO A 38 6.78 6.64 -0.09
N TYR A 39 7.99 7.20 -0.04
CA TYR A 39 9.17 6.61 -0.68
C TYR A 39 9.57 5.26 -0.08
N SER A 40 9.43 5.11 1.24
CA SER A 40 9.77 3.85 1.93
C SER A 40 8.81 2.73 1.55
N PHE A 41 7.51 3.00 1.37
CA PHE A 41 6.54 1.98 0.98
C PHE A 41 6.90 1.32 -0.34
N PHE A 42 7.28 2.13 -1.34
CA PHE A 42 7.71 1.61 -2.61
C PHE A 42 9.00 0.79 -2.48
N SER A 43 10.01 1.37 -1.84
CA SER A 43 11.34 0.75 -1.70
C SER A 43 11.26 -0.56 -0.91
N ASP A 44 10.53 -0.58 0.20
CA ASP A 44 10.38 -1.76 1.06
C ASP A 44 9.59 -2.88 0.35
N SER A 45 8.58 -2.51 -0.46
CA SER A 45 7.78 -3.50 -1.17
C SER A 45 8.54 -4.15 -2.32
N PHE A 46 9.25 -3.36 -3.11
CA PHE A 46 9.83 -3.85 -4.35
C PHE A 46 11.35 -4.10 -4.28
N GLY A 47 12.02 -3.64 -3.22
CA GLY A 47 13.46 -3.70 -3.10
C GLY A 47 14.19 -2.80 -4.12
N LEU A 48 13.51 -1.73 -4.55
CA LEU A 48 14.03 -0.73 -5.49
C LEU A 48 14.22 0.59 -4.77
N ALA A 49 15.39 1.19 -4.90
CA ALA A 49 15.60 2.57 -4.48
C ALA A 49 15.01 3.52 -5.51
N LEU A 50 14.13 4.42 -5.08
CA LEU A 50 13.65 5.50 -5.95
C LEU A 50 14.79 6.44 -6.31
N PRO A 51 14.76 7.09 -7.50
CA PRO A 51 15.75 8.09 -7.88
C PRO A 51 15.84 9.23 -6.87
N GLU A 52 17.03 9.86 -6.77
CA GLU A 52 17.30 10.91 -5.77
C GLU A 52 16.38 12.14 -5.94
N HIS A 53 16.09 12.51 -7.21
CA HIS A 53 15.28 13.68 -7.55
C HIS A 53 13.82 13.34 -7.83
N THR A 54 13.34 12.23 -7.27
CA THR A 54 11.94 11.83 -7.36
C THR A 54 11.07 12.74 -6.51
N GLU A 55 9.98 13.22 -7.09
CA GLU A 55 8.94 14.01 -6.41
C GLU A 55 7.65 13.23 -6.31
N VAL A 56 6.88 13.43 -5.24
CA VAL A 56 5.52 12.91 -5.11
C VAL A 56 4.59 13.75 -5.97
N LEU A 57 4.02 13.13 -7.00
CA LEU A 57 3.05 13.77 -7.91
C LEU A 57 1.61 13.61 -7.41
N PHE A 58 1.34 12.51 -6.72
CA PHE A 58 0.04 12.20 -6.13
C PHE A 58 0.21 11.34 -4.88
N GLU A 59 -0.60 11.61 -3.88
CA GLU A 59 -0.61 10.86 -2.62
C GLU A 59 -2.04 10.73 -2.08
N GLU A 60 -2.45 9.50 -1.83
CA GLU A 60 -3.68 9.19 -1.11
C GLU A 60 -3.46 7.94 -0.24
N ASP A 61 -3.64 8.10 1.07
CA ASP A 61 -3.53 7.04 2.06
C ASP A 61 -4.78 7.02 2.93
N THR A 62 -5.49 5.90 2.91
CA THR A 62 -6.71 5.67 3.68
C THR A 62 -6.58 4.56 4.71
N TYR A 63 -5.35 4.08 4.94
CA TYR A 63 -5.15 3.01 5.92
C TYR A 63 -5.61 3.42 7.32
N GLY A 64 -6.61 2.71 7.81
CA GLY A 64 -7.10 2.87 9.18
C GLY A 64 -6.21 2.19 10.21
N ALA A 65 -6.57 2.38 11.49
CA ALA A 65 -5.86 1.80 12.63
C ALA A 65 -5.86 0.24 12.63
N MET A 66 -6.81 -0.37 11.94
CA MET A 66 -6.94 -1.83 11.79
C MET A 66 -6.11 -2.39 10.62
N GLY A 67 -5.46 -1.52 9.85
CA GLY A 67 -4.66 -1.92 8.69
C GLY A 67 -5.48 -2.11 7.40
N ASP A 68 -6.78 -1.84 7.43
CA ASP A 68 -7.64 -1.89 6.25
C ASP A 68 -7.58 -0.57 5.49
N GLY A 69 -7.60 -0.65 4.19
CA GLY A 69 -7.56 0.54 3.34
C GLY A 69 -6.73 0.38 2.08
N TYR A 70 -6.41 1.50 1.47
CA TYR A 70 -5.53 1.54 0.31
C TYR A 70 -4.56 2.71 0.40
N ARG A 71 -3.45 2.56 -0.32
CA ARG A 71 -2.50 3.63 -0.63
C ARG A 71 -2.33 3.73 -2.12
N LEU A 72 -2.32 4.93 -2.61
CA LEU A 72 -2.07 5.24 -4.01
C LEU A 72 -1.09 6.41 -4.09
N TYR A 73 0.09 6.14 -4.62
CA TYR A 73 1.13 7.13 -4.82
C TYR A 73 1.54 7.17 -6.28
N ALA A 74 1.82 8.37 -6.77
CA ALA A 74 2.52 8.58 -8.01
C ALA A 74 3.79 9.39 -7.75
N PHE A 75 4.89 8.97 -8.35
CA PHE A 75 6.20 9.58 -8.23
C PHE A 75 6.72 9.97 -9.61
N SER A 76 7.48 11.05 -9.70
CA SER A 76 8.21 11.35 -10.92
C SER A 76 9.37 10.37 -11.12
N LEU A 77 9.67 10.05 -12.38
CA LEU A 77 10.87 9.32 -12.79
C LEU A 77 11.75 10.27 -13.61
N PRO A 78 12.74 10.92 -12.99
CA PRO A 78 13.61 11.84 -13.73
C PRO A 78 14.25 11.15 -14.93
N PRO A 79 14.15 11.69 -16.15
CA PRO A 79 14.71 11.05 -17.34
C PRO A 79 16.22 10.77 -17.25
N SER A 80 16.96 11.63 -16.56
CA SER A 80 18.39 11.46 -16.33
C SER A 80 18.76 10.30 -15.41
N GLU A 81 17.84 9.85 -14.56
CA GLU A 81 18.06 8.78 -13.58
C GLU A 81 17.35 7.48 -13.96
N ARG A 82 16.55 7.51 -15.02
CA ARG A 82 15.74 6.38 -15.49
C ARG A 82 16.56 5.12 -15.73
N ASP A 83 17.66 5.22 -16.46
CA ASP A 83 18.46 4.05 -16.81
C ASP A 83 19.12 3.43 -15.58
N ALA A 84 19.56 4.25 -14.64
CA ALA A 84 20.09 3.79 -13.36
C ALA A 84 19.01 3.08 -12.53
N PHE A 85 17.79 3.64 -12.48
CA PHE A 85 16.65 3.04 -11.80
C PHE A 85 16.29 1.66 -12.41
N LEU A 86 16.18 1.59 -13.73
CA LEU A 86 15.83 0.35 -14.44
C LEU A 86 16.93 -0.73 -14.39
N SER A 87 18.18 -0.35 -14.15
CA SER A 87 19.30 -1.30 -14.02
C SER A 87 19.39 -1.98 -12.66
N GLN A 88 18.57 -1.60 -11.68
CA GLN A 88 18.57 -2.23 -10.36
C GLN A 88 18.17 -3.71 -10.46
N GLY A 89 18.88 -4.59 -9.74
CA GLY A 89 18.67 -6.03 -9.83
C GLY A 89 17.23 -6.49 -9.51
N ALA A 90 16.52 -5.75 -8.66
CA ALA A 90 15.13 -6.06 -8.32
C ALA A 90 14.17 -5.88 -9.51
N MET A 91 14.53 -5.11 -10.53
CA MET A 91 13.76 -4.99 -11.78
C MET A 91 13.64 -6.30 -12.57
N ALA A 92 14.51 -7.27 -12.33
CA ALA A 92 14.42 -8.59 -12.95
C ALA A 92 13.11 -9.35 -12.61
N ARG A 93 12.38 -8.92 -11.58
CA ARG A 93 11.08 -9.50 -11.18
C ARG A 93 9.89 -8.80 -11.82
N TRP A 94 10.13 -7.72 -12.55
CA TRP A 94 9.09 -6.92 -13.17
C TRP A 94 8.78 -7.44 -14.58
N SER A 95 7.51 -7.44 -14.92
CA SER A 95 7.03 -7.82 -16.25
C SER A 95 6.83 -6.57 -17.11
N PRO A 96 7.00 -6.68 -18.44
CA PRO A 96 6.71 -5.55 -19.33
C PRO A 96 5.21 -5.25 -19.37
N LEU A 97 4.84 -3.98 -19.54
CA LEU A 97 3.49 -3.56 -19.91
C LEU A 97 3.20 -4.01 -21.35
N PRO A 98 1.92 -4.22 -21.74
CA PRO A 98 0.71 -3.97 -20.94
C PRO A 98 0.42 -5.04 -19.89
N LEU A 99 -0.42 -4.69 -18.91
CA LEU A 99 -1.01 -5.66 -18.00
C LEU A 99 -1.84 -6.71 -18.79
N PRO A 100 -1.79 -8.00 -18.43
CA PRO A 100 -2.76 -8.98 -18.92
C PRO A 100 -4.19 -8.51 -18.63
N GLU A 101 -5.13 -8.75 -19.55
CA GLU A 101 -6.49 -8.17 -19.47
C GLU A 101 -7.26 -8.63 -18.23
N ASP A 102 -7.14 -9.89 -17.85
CA ASP A 102 -7.75 -10.43 -16.62
C ASP A 102 -7.22 -9.74 -15.35
N VAL A 103 -5.90 -9.48 -15.31
CA VAL A 103 -5.26 -8.73 -14.22
C VAL A 103 -5.77 -7.29 -14.18
N ALA A 104 -5.78 -6.62 -15.33
CA ALA A 104 -6.28 -5.27 -15.46
C ALA A 104 -7.76 -5.18 -15.06
N GLN A 105 -8.58 -6.15 -15.45
CA GLN A 105 -9.99 -6.22 -15.07
C GLN A 105 -10.17 -6.38 -13.55
N ALA A 106 -9.40 -7.26 -12.93
CA ALA A 106 -9.44 -7.46 -11.49
C ALA A 106 -9.04 -6.20 -10.72
N LEU A 107 -8.01 -5.50 -11.16
CA LEU A 107 -7.58 -4.23 -10.58
C LEU A 107 -8.64 -3.13 -10.77
N ARG A 108 -9.26 -3.02 -11.96
CA ARG A 108 -10.36 -2.08 -12.22
C ARG A 108 -11.55 -2.28 -11.30
N GLN A 109 -11.88 -3.51 -10.95
CA GLN A 109 -12.96 -3.77 -9.98
C GLN A 109 -12.63 -3.20 -8.59
N ARG A 110 -11.36 -3.23 -8.18
CA ARG A 110 -10.92 -2.67 -6.89
C ARG A 110 -10.92 -1.15 -6.88
N VAL A 111 -10.65 -0.50 -8.00
CA VAL A 111 -10.70 0.96 -8.13
C VAL A 111 -12.06 1.53 -7.71
N GLN A 112 -13.14 0.79 -7.87
CA GLN A 112 -14.47 1.24 -7.44
C GLN A 112 -14.57 1.51 -5.93
N ALA A 113 -13.74 0.86 -5.14
CA ALA A 113 -13.68 1.04 -3.69
C ALA A 113 -12.84 2.24 -3.24
N ILE A 114 -12.06 2.86 -4.14
CA ILE A 114 -11.31 4.08 -3.85
C ILE A 114 -12.29 5.21 -3.52
N GLY A 115 -12.04 5.91 -2.41
CA GLY A 115 -12.97 6.91 -1.87
C GLY A 115 -12.96 8.22 -2.65
N SER A 116 -11.77 8.75 -2.94
CA SER A 116 -11.63 10.04 -3.61
C SER A 116 -11.88 9.98 -5.11
N LEU A 117 -12.35 11.08 -5.69
CA LEU A 117 -12.52 11.18 -7.13
C LEU A 117 -11.17 11.23 -7.86
N PRO A 118 -10.17 12.04 -7.43
CA PRO A 118 -8.85 12.06 -8.07
C PRO A 118 -8.15 10.70 -8.04
N GLY A 119 -8.20 9.98 -6.92
CA GLY A 119 -7.63 8.63 -6.80
C GLY A 119 -8.31 7.63 -7.73
N LYS A 120 -9.65 7.71 -7.88
CA LYS A 120 -10.39 6.87 -8.84
C LYS A 120 -9.99 7.15 -10.28
N GLU A 121 -9.82 8.42 -10.64
CA GLU A 121 -9.40 8.81 -11.99
C GLU A 121 -8.00 8.29 -12.28
N LEU A 122 -7.04 8.53 -11.38
CA LEU A 122 -5.68 8.02 -11.52
C LEU A 122 -5.64 6.49 -11.62
N ALA A 123 -6.31 5.78 -10.74
CA ALA A 123 -6.31 4.32 -10.76
C ALA A 123 -7.06 3.75 -11.98
N ARG A 124 -8.11 4.43 -12.47
CA ARG A 124 -8.79 4.06 -13.72
C ARG A 124 -7.86 4.22 -14.91
N ASP A 125 -7.09 5.29 -14.96
CA ASP A 125 -6.12 5.52 -16.01
C ASP A 125 -4.99 4.48 -15.96
N LEU A 126 -4.51 4.14 -14.76
CA LEU A 126 -3.46 3.14 -14.58
C LEU A 126 -3.87 1.73 -15.01
N PHE A 127 -5.08 1.31 -14.63
CA PHE A 127 -5.56 -0.05 -14.85
C PHE A 127 -6.56 -0.14 -16.01
N GLY A 128 -6.81 0.98 -16.69
CA GLY A 128 -7.70 1.07 -17.83
C GLY A 128 -7.08 0.53 -19.12
N GLU A 129 -6.93 1.40 -20.10
CA GLU A 129 -6.34 1.06 -21.40
C GLU A 129 -4.80 1.07 -21.31
N THR A 130 -4.21 0.00 -20.78
CA THR A 130 -2.74 -0.12 -20.71
C THR A 130 -2.11 -0.56 -22.04
N GLY A 131 -2.93 -0.85 -23.05
CA GLY A 131 -2.48 -1.47 -24.30
C GLY A 131 -1.41 -0.69 -25.10
N ASN A 132 -1.31 0.63 -24.87
CA ASN A 132 -0.31 1.47 -25.52
C ASN A 132 0.79 1.95 -24.57
N ARG A 133 0.74 1.62 -23.27
CA ARG A 133 1.75 2.06 -22.31
C ARG A 133 3.03 1.24 -22.46
N GLN A 134 4.15 1.92 -22.36
CA GLN A 134 5.48 1.31 -22.33
C GLN A 134 6.05 1.38 -20.92
N GLY A 135 6.58 0.27 -20.45
CA GLY A 135 7.14 0.24 -19.10
C GLY A 135 7.08 -1.14 -18.49
N PHE A 136 6.95 -1.16 -17.16
CA PHE A 136 7.00 -2.39 -16.37
C PHE A 136 5.98 -2.36 -15.25
N TYR A 137 5.57 -3.55 -14.81
CA TYR A 137 4.75 -3.73 -13.63
C TYR A 137 5.23 -4.89 -12.76
N CYS A 138 4.91 -4.82 -11.47
CA CYS A 138 5.12 -5.91 -10.53
C CYS A 138 3.93 -5.94 -9.56
N ILE A 139 3.38 -7.13 -9.32
CA ILE A 139 2.27 -7.34 -8.40
C ILE A 139 2.71 -8.35 -7.34
N LEU A 140 2.57 -7.96 -6.08
CA LEU A 140 2.96 -8.77 -4.94
C LEU A 140 1.73 -9.04 -4.06
N SER A 141 1.69 -10.22 -3.43
CA SER A 141 0.80 -10.47 -2.31
C SER A 141 1.34 -9.78 -1.06
N SER A 142 0.54 -8.99 -0.37
CA SER A 142 0.96 -8.40 0.90
C SER A 142 0.94 -9.39 2.06
N TRP A 143 0.27 -10.55 1.92
CA TRP A 143 0.33 -11.65 2.89
C TRP A 143 1.71 -12.30 2.92
N ASP A 144 2.37 -12.39 1.77
CA ASP A 144 3.66 -13.05 1.61
C ASP A 144 4.83 -12.07 1.64
N ARG A 145 4.75 -11.01 2.44
CA ARG A 145 5.86 -10.05 2.61
C ARG A 145 7.20 -10.73 2.94
N GLN A 146 7.16 -11.89 3.60
CA GLN A 146 8.37 -12.67 3.89
C GLN A 146 8.95 -13.40 2.67
N PHE A 147 8.14 -13.66 1.63
CA PHE A 147 8.54 -14.50 0.51
C PHE A 147 8.56 -13.77 -0.83
N GLY A 148 8.04 -12.54 -0.92
CA GLY A 148 8.07 -11.72 -2.13
C GLY A 148 7.52 -12.45 -3.37
N ALA A 149 6.49 -13.27 -3.17
CA ALA A 149 5.88 -13.99 -4.28
C ALA A 149 5.29 -13.00 -5.28
N VAL A 150 5.91 -12.92 -6.45
CA VAL A 150 5.37 -12.18 -7.58
C VAL A 150 4.12 -12.92 -8.05
N LEU A 151 2.98 -12.25 -8.01
CA LEU A 151 1.75 -12.80 -8.55
C LEU A 151 1.84 -12.80 -10.07
N ASN A 152 1.68 -13.97 -10.66
CA ASN A 152 1.61 -14.15 -12.10
C ASN A 152 0.19 -14.51 -12.55
N HIS A 153 -0.03 -14.59 -13.84
CA HIS A 153 -1.32 -14.89 -14.48
C HIS A 153 -2.07 -16.07 -13.83
N ALA A 154 -1.37 -17.14 -13.47
CA ALA A 154 -1.99 -18.33 -12.88
C ALA A 154 -2.66 -18.10 -11.51
N HIS A 155 -2.30 -17.03 -10.82
CA HIS A 155 -2.90 -16.69 -9.52
C HIS A 155 -4.23 -15.93 -9.66
N PHE A 156 -4.52 -15.38 -10.84
CA PHE A 156 -5.74 -14.61 -11.09
C PHE A 156 -6.89 -15.48 -11.60
N ASP A 157 -6.59 -16.66 -12.18
CA ASP A 157 -7.58 -17.63 -12.65
C ASP A 157 -8.28 -18.43 -11.52
N GLN A 158 -7.72 -18.40 -10.35
CA GLN A 158 -8.33 -19.09 -9.22
C GLN A 158 -9.09 -18.04 -8.42
N ASP A 159 -10.37 -18.10 -8.22
CA ASP A 159 -11.25 -17.25 -7.39
C ASP A 159 -10.70 -17.02 -5.95
N ILE A 160 -9.41 -16.68 -5.86
CA ILE A 160 -8.68 -16.65 -4.63
C ILE A 160 -8.87 -15.30 -3.93
N PRO A 161 -9.07 -15.33 -2.59
CA PRO A 161 -9.03 -14.15 -1.72
C PRO A 161 -7.71 -13.35 -1.78
N LEU A 162 -6.73 -13.76 -2.60
CA LEU A 162 -5.43 -13.12 -2.82
C LEU A 162 -5.51 -11.64 -3.20
N PHE A 163 -6.64 -11.22 -3.78
CA PHE A 163 -6.89 -9.82 -4.09
C PHE A 163 -7.21 -8.94 -2.88
N GLN A 164 -7.34 -9.51 -1.70
CA GLN A 164 -7.62 -8.72 -0.49
C GLN A 164 -6.38 -7.99 0.02
N ASN A 165 -5.19 -8.44 -0.38
CA ASN A 165 -3.93 -7.92 0.12
C ASN A 165 -2.89 -7.92 -1.00
N ILE A 166 -2.92 -6.88 -1.83
CA ILE A 166 -1.99 -6.72 -2.97
C ILE A 166 -1.20 -5.44 -2.87
N VAL A 167 -0.02 -5.48 -3.47
CA VAL A 167 0.80 -4.32 -3.76
C VAL A 167 1.16 -4.34 -5.24
N VAL A 168 0.85 -3.27 -5.94
CA VAL A 168 1.12 -3.09 -7.36
C VAL A 168 2.12 -1.96 -7.53
N GLY A 169 3.23 -2.24 -8.20
CA GLY A 169 4.14 -1.25 -8.72
C GLY A 169 4.00 -1.15 -10.23
N MET A 170 4.04 0.06 -10.78
CA MET A 170 4.06 0.29 -12.21
C MET A 170 5.07 1.39 -12.53
N VAL A 171 5.85 1.19 -13.57
CA VAL A 171 6.76 2.18 -14.14
C VAL A 171 6.27 2.52 -15.54
N ASP A 172 5.86 3.75 -15.75
CA ASP A 172 5.45 4.26 -17.05
C ASP A 172 6.58 5.09 -17.65
N LEU A 173 7.12 4.60 -18.76
CA LEU A 173 8.23 5.26 -19.45
C LEU A 173 7.79 6.38 -20.38
N GLN A 174 6.50 6.46 -20.73
CA GLN A 174 5.95 7.53 -21.56
C GLN A 174 5.69 8.77 -20.70
N ASP A 175 5.05 8.57 -19.54
CA ASP A 175 4.72 9.65 -18.61
C ASP A 175 5.88 9.98 -17.66
N ASN A 176 6.97 9.20 -17.70
CA ASN A 176 8.08 9.29 -16.77
C ASN A 176 7.59 9.28 -15.31
N ALA A 177 6.81 8.29 -14.97
CA ALA A 177 6.17 8.15 -13.67
C ALA A 177 6.34 6.75 -13.09
N ILE A 178 6.35 6.69 -11.78
CA ILE A 178 6.36 5.45 -10.99
C ILE A 178 5.11 5.48 -10.13
N TYR A 179 4.37 4.38 -10.12
CA TYR A 179 3.13 4.27 -9.36
C TYR A 179 3.22 3.16 -8.33
N TYR A 180 2.64 3.40 -7.19
CA TYR A 180 2.46 2.46 -6.10
C TYR A 180 0.98 2.40 -5.73
N TYR A 181 0.42 1.22 -5.73
CA TYR A 181 -0.91 0.96 -5.22
C TYR A 181 -0.86 -0.21 -4.26
N SER A 182 -1.40 -0.05 -3.07
CA SER A 182 -1.61 -1.16 -2.15
C SER A 182 -3.05 -1.18 -1.66
N TRP A 183 -3.57 -2.36 -1.52
CA TRP A 183 -4.89 -2.63 -0.97
C TRP A 183 -4.81 -3.69 0.10
N ASN A 184 -5.44 -3.44 1.25
CA ASN A 184 -5.57 -4.39 2.34
C ASN A 184 -7.03 -4.38 2.84
N GLN A 185 -7.60 -5.57 3.07
CA GLN A 185 -8.99 -5.73 3.53
C GLN A 185 -9.09 -6.77 4.65
#